data_c0758380caf2ae4a459cb778a7d28bc7
#
_entry.id   c0758380caf2ae4a459cb778a7d28bc7
#
_cell.length_a   1.000
_cell.length_b   1.000
_cell.length_c   1.000
_cell.angle_alpha   90.00
_cell.angle_beta   90.00
_cell.angle_gamma   90.00
#
_symmetry.space_group_name_H-M   'P 1'
#
loop_
_entity.id
_entity.type
_entity.pdbx_description
1 polymer ?
#
loop_
_entity_poly.entity_id
_entity_poly.type
_entity_poly.pdbx_seq_one_letter_code
_entity_poly.pdbx_strand_id
1 'polypeptide(L)'
;MGGKKRLGVGVISLGWMGRLHTRSYKAVAEYFPELGVEVELVAAADPIDSVREEATGKLGFKRAYADYHELLADPEVDIVSIASPNFLHKEIALAAIAAGKPFWIEKPMGVSAEQSREIAQAAEKAGLVSAVGFNYRHTPAIKYMRTLVREGKLGRLTNVRVWFIADYNSSPLSPLTWRASKEKAGAGVVPDLMSHGADLAQYIVGRIASVSAITDTFITERPIPTKMGVGHSGFEIGDEVGEVENEDYVAMLVRFDNGVVGTLESSRVSVGPRAEYVVEVYGTEGSARWNFERLNELEVCLGVDGGATHGYTRAMANPAWGQWSRFQPAIGTSMGFDDMKVVEAAQFIESVLTGKQLAPSAADAWCAAEVDEATVASAADGQWHEVARVEGNTTFDK
;
A
#
# COMPACT_ATOMS: atom_id res chain seq x y z
N MET A 1 2.88 -32.58 -19.70
CA MET A 1 2.97 -31.18 -19.37
C MET A 1 1.53 -30.68 -19.29
N GLY A 2 0.99 -30.42 -18.09
CA GLY A 2 -0.34 -29.82 -17.94
C GLY A 2 -0.32 -28.44 -18.59
N GLY A 3 -1.37 -28.10 -19.37
CA GLY A 3 -1.50 -26.77 -19.95
C GLY A 3 -1.54 -25.70 -18.83
N LYS A 4 -1.02 -24.51 -19.11
CA LYS A 4 -1.11 -23.36 -18.18
C LYS A 4 -2.60 -23.04 -17.95
N LYS A 5 -2.93 -22.74 -16.70
CA LYS A 5 -4.29 -22.28 -16.35
C LYS A 5 -4.48 -20.84 -16.84
N ARG A 6 -5.46 -20.61 -17.72
CA ARG A 6 -5.83 -19.25 -18.10
C ARG A 6 -6.42 -18.50 -16.91
N LEU A 7 -6.04 -17.24 -16.74
CA LEU A 7 -6.58 -16.33 -15.74
C LEU A 7 -6.90 -14.98 -16.40
N GLY A 8 -8.18 -14.68 -16.56
CA GLY A 8 -8.68 -13.45 -17.15
C GLY A 8 -8.69 -12.30 -16.13
N VAL A 9 -8.02 -11.20 -16.46
CA VAL A 9 -7.87 -10.03 -15.61
C VAL A 9 -8.70 -8.87 -16.12
N GLY A 10 -9.44 -8.25 -15.19
CA GLY A 10 -10.06 -6.95 -15.36
C GLY A 10 -9.33 -5.86 -14.56
N VAL A 11 -9.18 -4.66 -15.13
CA VAL A 11 -8.60 -3.51 -14.40
C VAL A 11 -9.56 -2.33 -14.46
N ILE A 12 -9.94 -1.83 -13.29
CA ILE A 12 -10.88 -0.72 -13.13
C ILE A 12 -10.09 0.54 -12.76
N SER A 13 -10.20 1.56 -13.61
CA SER A 13 -9.42 2.79 -13.66
C SER A 13 -7.96 2.57 -14.10
N LEU A 14 -7.56 3.26 -15.16
CA LEU A 14 -6.22 3.19 -15.76
C LEU A 14 -5.40 4.47 -15.54
N GLY A 15 -5.52 5.03 -14.34
CA GLY A 15 -4.58 6.03 -13.83
C GLY A 15 -3.17 5.43 -13.67
N TRP A 16 -2.28 6.10 -12.94
CA TRP A 16 -0.92 5.63 -12.72
C TRP A 16 -0.90 4.20 -12.13
N MET A 17 -1.67 3.94 -11.07
CA MET A 17 -1.69 2.63 -10.41
C MET A 17 -2.33 1.54 -11.27
N GLY A 18 -3.43 1.81 -11.98
CA GLY A 18 -4.04 0.81 -12.87
C GLY A 18 -3.12 0.39 -14.01
N ARG A 19 -2.32 1.32 -14.56
CA ARG A 19 -1.26 1.00 -15.55
C ARG A 19 -0.14 0.17 -14.93
N LEU A 20 0.23 0.45 -13.68
CA LEU A 20 1.23 -0.31 -12.95
C LEU A 20 0.75 -1.73 -12.67
N HIS A 21 -0.50 -1.91 -12.21
CA HIS A 21 -1.12 -3.23 -12.06
C HIS A 21 -1.12 -4.01 -13.39
N THR A 22 -1.47 -3.33 -14.48
CA THR A 22 -1.44 -3.92 -15.84
C THR A 22 -0.08 -4.46 -16.20
N ARG A 23 1.00 -3.67 -15.96
CA ARG A 23 2.38 -4.12 -16.21
C ARG A 23 2.78 -5.27 -15.29
N SER A 24 2.37 -5.20 -14.03
CA SER A 24 2.68 -6.24 -13.05
C SER A 24 2.08 -7.59 -13.45
N TYR A 25 0.82 -7.62 -13.85
CA TYR A 25 0.19 -8.85 -14.34
C TYR A 25 0.90 -9.46 -15.55
N LYS A 26 1.35 -8.64 -16.51
CA LYS A 26 2.12 -9.13 -17.67
C LYS A 26 3.43 -9.80 -17.26
N ALA A 27 4.07 -9.29 -16.21
CA ALA A 27 5.37 -9.76 -15.77
C ALA A 27 5.30 -11.06 -14.93
N VAL A 28 4.14 -11.36 -14.31
CA VAL A 28 4.02 -12.53 -13.40
C VAL A 28 4.47 -13.83 -14.04
N ALA A 29 4.07 -14.10 -15.28
CA ALA A 29 4.40 -15.37 -15.95
C ALA A 29 5.91 -15.55 -16.22
N GLU A 30 6.66 -14.46 -16.28
CA GLU A 30 8.12 -14.46 -16.46
C GLU A 30 8.83 -14.67 -15.13
N TYR A 31 8.47 -13.91 -14.09
CA TYR A 31 9.18 -13.93 -12.81
C TYR A 31 8.68 -15.03 -11.85
N PHE A 32 7.48 -15.57 -12.08
CA PHE A 32 6.84 -16.60 -11.25
C PHE A 32 6.28 -17.76 -12.11
N PRO A 33 7.12 -18.40 -12.94
CA PRO A 33 6.66 -19.44 -13.87
C PRO A 33 6.07 -20.68 -13.17
N GLU A 34 6.41 -20.92 -11.91
CA GLU A 34 5.88 -22.02 -11.11
C GLU A 34 4.39 -21.88 -10.79
N LEU A 35 3.81 -20.69 -10.88
CA LEU A 35 2.36 -20.50 -10.74
C LEU A 35 1.57 -21.20 -11.86
N GLY A 36 2.23 -21.50 -12.98
CA GLY A 36 1.61 -22.25 -14.07
C GLY A 36 0.40 -21.54 -14.69
N VAL A 37 0.38 -20.22 -14.66
CA VAL A 37 -0.73 -19.40 -15.19
C VAL A 37 -0.35 -18.77 -16.53
N GLU A 38 -1.39 -18.56 -17.35
CA GLU A 38 -1.38 -17.64 -18.47
C GLU A 38 -2.32 -16.49 -18.14
N VAL A 39 -1.72 -15.34 -17.80
CA VAL A 39 -2.47 -14.14 -17.46
C VAL A 39 -2.92 -13.44 -18.73
N GLU A 40 -4.22 -13.23 -18.86
CA GLU A 40 -4.84 -12.57 -20.00
C GLU A 40 -5.51 -11.27 -19.58
N LEU A 41 -5.10 -10.13 -20.18
CA LEU A 41 -5.74 -8.84 -19.97
C LEU A 41 -7.06 -8.80 -20.76
N VAL A 42 -8.15 -9.16 -20.10
CA VAL A 42 -9.47 -9.31 -20.75
C VAL A 42 -10.13 -7.97 -20.93
N ALA A 43 -10.31 -7.21 -19.85
CA ALA A 43 -11.09 -6.00 -19.90
C ALA A 43 -10.49 -4.88 -19.04
N ALA A 44 -10.62 -3.65 -19.51
CA ALA A 44 -10.40 -2.46 -18.72
C ALA A 44 -11.71 -1.67 -18.58
N ALA A 45 -11.87 -0.95 -17.47
CA ALA A 45 -12.98 -0.01 -17.31
C ALA A 45 -12.47 1.37 -16.90
N ASP A 46 -12.80 2.40 -17.68
CA ASP A 46 -12.48 3.79 -17.38
C ASP A 46 -13.49 4.72 -18.05
N PRO A 47 -13.99 5.78 -17.38
CA PRO A 47 -14.98 6.68 -17.97
C PRO A 47 -14.43 7.53 -19.14
N ILE A 48 -13.10 7.65 -19.27
CA ILE A 48 -12.46 8.51 -20.25
C ILE A 48 -12.20 7.76 -21.57
N ASP A 49 -12.74 8.22 -22.68
CA ASP A 49 -12.64 7.58 -24.00
C ASP A 49 -11.20 7.33 -24.45
N SER A 50 -10.34 8.34 -24.36
CA SER A 50 -8.93 8.20 -24.77
C SER A 50 -8.15 7.19 -23.93
N VAL A 51 -8.54 6.99 -22.67
CA VAL A 51 -7.96 5.96 -21.79
C VAL A 51 -8.40 4.57 -22.22
N ARG A 52 -9.67 4.41 -22.62
CA ARG A 52 -10.18 3.13 -23.16
C ARG A 52 -9.56 2.76 -24.50
N GLU A 53 -9.36 3.74 -25.38
CA GLU A 53 -8.63 3.55 -26.65
C GLU A 53 -7.19 3.10 -26.40
N GLU A 54 -6.50 3.71 -25.42
CA GLU A 54 -5.17 3.29 -25.04
C GLU A 54 -5.16 1.86 -24.42
N ALA A 55 -6.17 1.50 -23.65
CA ALA A 55 -6.30 0.17 -23.05
C ALA A 55 -6.24 -0.93 -24.10
N THR A 56 -7.03 -0.80 -25.16
CA THR A 56 -7.07 -1.79 -26.24
C THR A 56 -5.94 -1.62 -27.24
N GLY A 57 -5.58 -0.38 -27.60
CA GLY A 57 -4.58 -0.08 -28.63
C GLY A 57 -3.13 -0.28 -28.19
N LYS A 58 -2.80 -0.07 -26.91
CA LYS A 58 -1.41 -0.09 -26.39
C LYS A 58 -1.20 -1.01 -25.23
N LEU A 59 -2.16 -1.06 -24.28
CA LEU A 59 -1.98 -1.82 -23.04
C LEU A 59 -2.29 -3.31 -23.21
N GLY A 60 -2.96 -3.71 -24.29
CA GLY A 60 -3.18 -5.09 -24.67
C GLY A 60 -4.41 -5.73 -24.04
N PHE A 61 -5.37 -4.93 -23.57
CA PHE A 61 -6.68 -5.44 -23.19
C PHE A 61 -7.48 -5.83 -24.44
N LYS A 62 -8.25 -6.92 -24.34
CA LYS A 62 -9.16 -7.33 -25.44
C LYS A 62 -10.32 -6.36 -25.63
N ARG A 63 -10.82 -5.80 -24.51
CA ARG A 63 -12.00 -4.93 -24.44
C ARG A 63 -11.78 -3.78 -23.46
N ALA A 64 -12.55 -2.70 -23.65
CA ALA A 64 -12.62 -1.60 -22.68
C ALA A 64 -14.08 -1.13 -22.56
N TYR A 65 -14.51 -0.91 -21.33
CA TYR A 65 -15.86 -0.50 -20.95
C TYR A 65 -15.84 0.91 -20.35
N ALA A 66 -16.93 1.66 -20.51
CA ALA A 66 -17.09 2.94 -19.83
C ALA A 66 -17.53 2.74 -18.36
N ASP A 67 -18.31 1.68 -18.12
CA ASP A 67 -18.87 1.32 -16.83
C ASP A 67 -18.20 0.03 -16.32
N TYR A 68 -17.72 0.06 -15.08
CA TYR A 68 -17.10 -1.09 -14.43
C TYR A 68 -18.09 -2.25 -14.19
N HIS A 69 -19.40 -2.00 -14.15
CA HIS A 69 -20.39 -3.06 -14.05
C HIS A 69 -20.37 -3.98 -15.27
N GLU A 70 -20.13 -3.44 -16.46
CA GLU A 70 -19.97 -4.23 -17.68
C GLU A 70 -18.73 -5.13 -17.61
N LEU A 71 -17.62 -4.61 -17.06
CA LEU A 71 -16.41 -5.39 -16.81
C LEU A 71 -16.67 -6.51 -15.80
N LEU A 72 -17.38 -6.21 -14.71
CA LEU A 72 -17.71 -7.21 -13.69
C LEU A 72 -18.67 -8.29 -14.21
N ALA A 73 -19.53 -7.95 -15.16
CA ALA A 73 -20.44 -8.89 -15.81
C ALA A 73 -19.77 -9.75 -16.90
N ASP A 74 -18.55 -9.40 -17.33
CA ASP A 74 -17.82 -10.15 -18.36
C ASP A 74 -17.41 -11.54 -17.84
N PRO A 75 -17.90 -12.64 -18.48
CA PRO A 75 -17.61 -14.00 -18.02
C PRO A 75 -16.16 -14.44 -18.24
N GLU A 76 -15.39 -13.73 -19.08
CA GLU A 76 -13.97 -14.04 -19.29
C GLU A 76 -13.07 -13.37 -18.23
N VAL A 77 -13.58 -12.46 -17.41
CA VAL A 77 -12.87 -11.84 -16.29
C VAL A 77 -12.98 -12.72 -15.05
N ASP A 78 -11.87 -13.28 -14.60
CA ASP A 78 -11.80 -14.14 -13.42
C ASP A 78 -11.48 -13.35 -12.15
N ILE A 79 -10.59 -12.35 -12.24
CA ILE A 79 -10.13 -11.50 -11.13
C ILE A 79 -10.11 -10.04 -11.55
N VAL A 80 -10.19 -9.13 -10.58
CA VAL A 80 -10.19 -7.70 -10.86
C VAL A 80 -9.18 -6.91 -10.05
N SER A 81 -8.64 -5.84 -10.64
CA SER A 81 -7.90 -4.79 -9.95
C SER A 81 -8.72 -3.52 -9.86
N ILE A 82 -8.70 -2.88 -8.69
CA ILE A 82 -9.41 -1.64 -8.38
C ILE A 82 -8.38 -0.58 -8.06
N ALA A 83 -8.18 0.37 -8.98
CA ALA A 83 -7.19 1.44 -8.88
C ALA A 83 -7.84 2.83 -9.09
N SER A 84 -9.12 2.93 -8.77
CA SER A 84 -9.95 4.12 -8.84
C SER A 84 -9.60 5.14 -7.72
N PRO A 85 -10.14 6.36 -7.75
CA PRO A 85 -10.10 7.24 -6.57
C PRO A 85 -10.75 6.63 -5.34
N ASN A 86 -10.24 6.96 -4.14
CA ASN A 86 -10.62 6.35 -2.86
C ASN A 86 -12.14 6.33 -2.60
N PHE A 87 -12.84 7.40 -2.94
CA PHE A 87 -14.29 7.52 -2.70
C PHE A 87 -15.14 6.53 -3.53
N LEU A 88 -14.57 5.89 -4.55
CA LEU A 88 -15.21 4.84 -5.34
C LEU A 88 -14.84 3.43 -4.89
N HIS A 89 -13.86 3.29 -4.02
CA HIS A 89 -13.32 1.98 -3.63
C HIS A 89 -14.39 1.07 -3.02
N LYS A 90 -15.17 1.58 -2.06
CA LYS A 90 -16.21 0.79 -1.39
C LYS A 90 -17.25 0.26 -2.38
N GLU A 91 -17.81 1.14 -3.21
CA GLU A 91 -18.83 0.78 -4.17
C GLU A 91 -18.33 -0.31 -5.13
N ILE A 92 -17.15 -0.09 -5.73
CA ILE A 92 -16.57 -1.01 -6.71
C ILE A 92 -16.17 -2.34 -6.06
N ALA A 93 -15.58 -2.31 -4.86
CA ALA A 93 -15.20 -3.52 -4.15
C ALA A 93 -16.42 -4.38 -3.79
N LEU A 94 -17.50 -3.77 -3.29
CA LEU A 94 -18.73 -4.50 -2.97
C LEU A 94 -19.40 -5.06 -4.24
N ALA A 95 -19.36 -4.34 -5.37
CA ALA A 95 -19.84 -4.85 -6.65
C ALA A 95 -18.99 -6.03 -7.15
N ALA A 96 -17.66 -5.97 -7.02
CA ALA A 96 -16.77 -7.09 -7.35
C ALA A 96 -17.07 -8.33 -6.49
N ILE A 97 -17.26 -8.14 -5.18
CA ILE A 97 -17.65 -9.20 -4.24
C ILE A 97 -19.02 -9.82 -4.63
N ALA A 98 -20.01 -8.98 -4.96
CA ALA A 98 -21.32 -9.45 -5.40
C ALA A 98 -21.26 -10.25 -6.73
N ALA A 99 -20.32 -9.90 -7.62
CA ALA A 99 -20.03 -10.62 -8.84
C ALA A 99 -19.16 -11.89 -8.62
N GLY A 100 -18.80 -12.21 -7.38
CA GLY A 100 -17.98 -13.38 -7.03
C GLY A 100 -16.54 -13.29 -7.52
N LYS A 101 -16.01 -12.10 -7.75
CA LYS A 101 -14.66 -11.90 -8.30
C LYS A 101 -13.66 -11.55 -7.20
N PRO A 102 -12.59 -12.35 -6.99
CA PRO A 102 -11.43 -11.95 -6.19
C PRO A 102 -10.87 -10.62 -6.69
N PHE A 103 -10.39 -9.78 -5.77
CA PHE A 103 -9.97 -8.44 -6.12
C PHE A 103 -8.64 -8.02 -5.49
N TRP A 104 -7.90 -7.21 -6.23
CA TRP A 104 -6.73 -6.46 -5.77
C TRP A 104 -7.06 -4.98 -5.81
N ILE A 105 -7.14 -4.34 -4.64
CA ILE A 105 -7.54 -2.94 -4.48
C ILE A 105 -6.39 -2.09 -3.98
N GLU A 106 -6.29 -0.84 -4.45
CA GLU A 106 -5.32 0.11 -3.93
C GLU A 106 -5.70 0.64 -2.55
N LYS A 107 -4.68 1.04 -1.83
CA LYS A 107 -4.82 1.69 -0.52
C LYS A 107 -5.13 3.21 -0.68
N PRO A 108 -5.78 3.84 0.29
CA PRO A 108 -6.55 3.24 1.36
C PRO A 108 -7.77 2.51 0.81
N MET A 109 -8.13 1.37 1.40
CA MET A 109 -9.21 0.53 0.86
C MET A 109 -10.58 1.20 0.96
N GLY A 110 -10.79 2.05 1.94
CA GLY A 110 -11.97 2.90 2.11
C GLY A 110 -11.57 4.30 2.57
N VAL A 111 -12.48 5.26 2.54
CA VAL A 111 -12.24 6.62 3.05
C VAL A 111 -12.40 6.71 4.57
N SER A 112 -12.82 5.62 5.22
CA SER A 112 -12.93 5.48 6.68
C SER A 112 -12.71 4.03 7.12
N ALA A 113 -12.49 3.82 8.41
CA ALA A 113 -12.41 2.47 9.00
C ALA A 113 -13.72 1.69 8.80
N GLU A 114 -14.87 2.36 8.87
CA GLU A 114 -16.18 1.73 8.63
C GLU A 114 -16.29 1.17 7.22
N GLN A 115 -15.90 1.93 6.19
CA GLN A 115 -15.92 1.44 4.81
C GLN A 115 -14.96 0.27 4.62
N SER A 116 -13.78 0.33 5.21
CA SER A 116 -12.79 -0.75 5.16
C SER A 116 -13.32 -2.01 5.85
N ARG A 117 -14.01 -1.86 6.99
CA ARG A 117 -14.69 -2.96 7.70
C ARG A 117 -15.75 -3.62 6.83
N GLU A 118 -16.63 -2.83 6.22
CA GLU A 118 -17.70 -3.35 5.37
C GLU A 118 -17.15 -4.18 4.21
N ILE A 119 -16.10 -3.69 3.53
CA ILE A 119 -15.44 -4.41 2.43
C ILE A 119 -14.83 -5.72 2.96
N ALA A 120 -14.07 -5.66 4.05
CA ALA A 120 -13.39 -6.82 4.62
C ALA A 120 -14.38 -7.91 5.05
N GLN A 121 -15.44 -7.54 5.77
CA GLN A 121 -16.49 -8.47 6.21
C GLN A 121 -17.28 -9.06 5.03
N ALA A 122 -17.56 -8.26 4.00
CA ALA A 122 -18.23 -8.75 2.80
C ALA A 122 -17.36 -9.77 2.05
N ALA A 123 -16.06 -9.50 1.88
CA ALA A 123 -15.11 -10.41 1.24
C ALA A 123 -14.97 -11.73 2.02
N GLU A 124 -14.84 -11.65 3.34
CA GLU A 124 -14.75 -12.82 4.22
C GLU A 124 -16.02 -13.66 4.17
N LYS A 125 -17.19 -13.03 4.28
CA LYS A 125 -18.51 -13.69 4.18
C LYS A 125 -18.71 -14.40 2.83
N ALA A 126 -18.19 -13.80 1.76
CA ALA A 126 -18.23 -14.38 0.41
C ALA A 126 -17.16 -15.48 0.19
N GLY A 127 -16.22 -15.65 1.12
CA GLY A 127 -15.08 -16.57 0.98
C GLY A 127 -14.12 -16.17 -0.14
N LEU A 128 -14.06 -14.87 -0.49
CA LEU A 128 -13.24 -14.37 -1.58
C LEU A 128 -11.86 -13.94 -1.10
N VAL A 129 -10.86 -14.28 -1.89
CA VAL A 129 -9.51 -13.75 -1.73
C VAL A 129 -9.48 -12.27 -2.10
N SER A 130 -8.82 -11.48 -1.29
CA SER A 130 -8.54 -10.07 -1.55
C SER A 130 -7.04 -9.79 -1.49
N ALA A 131 -6.59 -8.73 -2.17
CA ALA A 131 -5.28 -8.15 -1.98
C ALA A 131 -5.42 -6.64 -1.87
N VAL A 132 -4.58 -6.01 -1.04
CA VAL A 132 -4.55 -4.56 -0.88
C VAL A 132 -3.14 -4.04 -1.16
N GLY A 133 -3.04 -2.86 -1.77
CA GLY A 133 -1.83 -2.24 -2.31
C GLY A 133 -0.74 -1.87 -1.29
N PHE A 134 -0.46 -2.72 -0.30
CA PHE A 134 0.65 -2.55 0.65
C PHE A 134 1.96 -3.12 0.10
N ASN A 135 2.39 -2.61 -1.03
CA ASN A 135 3.53 -3.08 -1.80
C ASN A 135 4.87 -3.04 -1.04
N TYR A 136 5.04 -2.16 -0.07
CA TYR A 136 6.30 -2.08 0.70
C TYR A 136 6.59 -3.33 1.52
N ARG A 137 5.56 -4.13 1.89
CA ARG A 137 5.76 -5.46 2.50
C ARG A 137 6.58 -6.41 1.61
N HIS A 138 6.65 -6.15 0.30
CA HIS A 138 7.36 -6.99 -0.68
C HIS A 138 8.81 -6.56 -0.92
N THR A 139 9.24 -5.46 -0.28
CA THR A 139 10.65 -5.04 -0.30
C THR A 139 11.54 -6.12 0.32
N PRO A 140 12.59 -6.59 -0.38
CA PRO A 140 13.48 -7.62 0.15
C PRO A 140 14.09 -7.28 1.50
N ALA A 141 14.50 -6.02 1.71
CA ALA A 141 15.04 -5.53 2.97
C ALA A 141 14.01 -5.60 4.12
N ILE A 142 12.75 -5.24 3.86
CA ILE A 142 11.65 -5.36 4.84
C ILE A 142 11.35 -6.83 5.16
N LYS A 143 11.35 -7.72 4.16
CA LYS A 143 11.20 -9.17 4.41
C LYS A 143 12.31 -9.68 5.31
N TYR A 144 13.55 -9.27 5.07
CA TYR A 144 14.67 -9.69 5.90
C TYR A 144 14.64 -9.06 7.29
N MET A 145 14.29 -7.77 7.43
CA MET A 145 14.06 -7.13 8.73
C MET A 145 13.02 -7.90 9.55
N ARG A 146 11.89 -8.26 8.94
CA ARG A 146 10.87 -9.08 9.61
C ARG A 146 11.40 -10.47 10.01
N THR A 147 12.24 -11.08 9.19
CA THR A 147 12.90 -12.36 9.53
C THR A 147 13.76 -12.21 10.77
N LEU A 148 14.59 -11.15 10.85
CA LEU A 148 15.43 -10.89 12.03
C LEU A 148 14.58 -10.73 13.31
N VAL A 149 13.45 -10.02 13.21
CA VAL A 149 12.52 -9.87 14.34
C VAL A 149 11.92 -11.21 14.74
N ARG A 150 11.40 -11.99 13.80
CA ARG A 150 10.72 -13.27 14.07
C ARG A 150 11.67 -14.36 14.60
N GLU A 151 12.92 -14.35 14.13
CA GLU A 151 13.96 -15.27 14.63
C GLU A 151 14.56 -14.81 15.96
N GLY A 152 14.09 -13.71 16.54
CA GLY A 152 14.58 -13.18 17.80
C GLY A 152 16.01 -12.63 17.73
N LYS A 153 16.53 -12.35 16.53
CA LYS A 153 17.92 -11.86 16.34
C LYS A 153 18.15 -10.47 16.93
N LEU A 154 17.09 -9.70 17.15
CA LEU A 154 17.15 -8.40 17.80
C LEU A 154 16.90 -8.47 19.31
N GLY A 155 16.68 -9.68 19.86
CA GLY A 155 16.26 -9.87 21.24
C GLY A 155 14.80 -9.43 21.46
N ARG A 156 14.44 -9.05 22.71
CA ARG A 156 13.13 -8.47 23.00
C ARG A 156 13.04 -7.08 22.37
N LEU A 157 12.04 -6.87 21.52
CA LEU A 157 11.81 -5.54 20.95
C LEU A 157 11.51 -4.51 22.03
N THR A 158 12.04 -3.32 21.87
CA THR A 158 11.87 -2.19 22.79
C THR A 158 11.04 -1.09 22.17
N ASN A 159 11.44 -0.63 21.00
CA ASN A 159 10.74 0.45 20.30
C ASN A 159 10.90 0.38 18.79
N VAL A 160 9.99 1.07 18.11
CA VAL A 160 9.98 1.25 16.66
C VAL A 160 9.83 2.72 16.31
N ARG A 161 10.45 3.14 15.23
CA ARG A 161 10.24 4.47 14.63
C ARG A 161 9.93 4.31 13.16
N VAL A 162 8.89 4.98 12.70
CA VAL A 162 8.51 4.98 11.29
C VAL A 162 8.23 6.42 10.87
N TRP A 163 8.75 6.83 9.72
CA TRP A 163 8.32 8.08 9.13
C TRP A 163 8.23 7.97 7.60
N PHE A 164 7.26 8.65 7.04
CA PHE A 164 7.11 8.80 5.60
C PHE A 164 6.99 10.27 5.26
N ILE A 165 8.11 10.89 4.96
CA ILE A 165 8.23 12.32 4.67
C ILE A 165 8.45 12.51 3.17
N ALA A 166 7.58 13.32 2.53
CA ALA A 166 7.63 13.59 1.11
C ALA A 166 7.29 15.04 0.79
N ASP A 167 7.74 15.51 -0.37
CA ASP A 167 7.55 16.88 -0.84
C ASP A 167 6.61 17.00 -2.05
N TYR A 168 5.97 15.89 -2.47
CA TYR A 168 5.18 15.88 -3.71
C TYR A 168 4.03 16.91 -3.73
N ASN A 169 3.59 17.36 -2.58
CA ASN A 169 2.50 18.33 -2.41
C ASN A 169 2.97 19.64 -1.73
N SER A 170 4.29 19.88 -1.66
CA SER A 170 4.90 21.01 -0.95
C SER A 170 4.68 22.36 -1.66
N SER A 171 4.43 22.37 -2.96
CA SER A 171 4.13 23.61 -3.70
C SER A 171 2.71 24.10 -3.39
N PRO A 172 2.51 25.35 -2.95
CA PRO A 172 1.18 25.92 -2.80
C PRO A 172 0.45 26.06 -4.15
N LEU A 173 1.20 25.99 -5.27
CA LEU A 173 0.64 26.01 -6.63
C LEU A 173 0.22 24.61 -7.13
N SER A 174 0.38 23.56 -6.33
CA SER A 174 -0.18 22.25 -6.66
C SER A 174 -1.71 22.34 -6.74
N PRO A 175 -2.35 21.68 -7.74
CA PRO A 175 -3.78 21.82 -7.97
C PRO A 175 -4.61 21.26 -6.80
N LEU A 176 -5.73 21.91 -6.52
CA LEU A 176 -6.76 21.38 -5.62
C LEU A 176 -7.42 20.17 -6.26
N THR A 177 -7.16 18.99 -5.73
CA THR A 177 -7.73 17.74 -6.23
C THR A 177 -8.68 17.13 -5.19
N TRP A 178 -9.37 16.04 -5.55
CA TRP A 178 -10.23 15.28 -4.64
C TRP A 178 -9.51 14.84 -3.35
N ARG A 179 -8.17 14.76 -3.38
CA ARG A 179 -7.34 14.41 -2.21
C ARG A 179 -7.34 15.46 -1.11
N ALA A 180 -7.75 16.68 -1.41
CA ALA A 180 -7.87 17.76 -0.44
C ALA A 180 -9.27 17.87 0.16
N SER A 181 -10.23 17.05 -0.26
CA SER A 181 -11.60 17.03 0.24
C SER A 181 -11.81 15.92 1.28
N LYS A 182 -12.33 16.26 2.46
CA LYS A 182 -12.70 15.27 3.50
C LYS A 182 -13.77 14.30 3.03
N GLU A 183 -14.73 14.75 2.25
CA GLU A 183 -15.79 13.89 1.71
C GLU A 183 -15.22 12.79 0.80
N LYS A 184 -14.23 13.14 -0.04
CA LYS A 184 -13.70 12.24 -1.08
C LYS A 184 -12.47 11.44 -0.65
N ALA A 185 -11.62 12.01 0.17
CA ALA A 185 -10.39 11.36 0.61
C ALA A 185 -10.46 10.85 2.06
N GLY A 186 -11.43 11.30 2.84
CA GLY A 186 -11.41 11.16 4.29
C GLY A 186 -10.43 12.16 4.90
N ALA A 187 -9.49 11.69 5.68
CA ALA A 187 -8.34 12.47 6.13
C ALA A 187 -7.33 12.70 5.00
N GLY A 188 -6.25 13.42 5.27
CA GLY A 188 -5.23 13.80 4.29
C GLY A 188 -4.05 12.84 4.25
N VAL A 189 -2.95 13.25 4.90
CA VAL A 189 -1.70 12.47 4.93
C VAL A 189 -1.83 11.17 5.75
N VAL A 190 -2.80 11.11 6.69
CA VAL A 190 -3.03 9.93 7.52
C VAL A 190 -3.37 8.71 6.65
N PRO A 191 -4.47 8.66 5.88
CA PRO A 191 -4.74 7.49 5.01
C PRO A 191 -3.83 7.43 3.78
N ASP A 192 -3.19 8.54 3.35
CA ASP A 192 -2.35 8.52 2.15
C ASP A 192 -0.96 7.94 2.41
N LEU A 193 -0.22 8.46 3.39
CA LEU A 193 1.15 8.03 3.70
C LEU A 193 1.23 7.23 5.01
N MET A 194 0.53 7.66 6.08
CA MET A 194 0.65 7.01 7.37
C MET A 194 0.04 5.62 7.39
N SER A 195 -0.99 5.33 6.58
CA SER A 195 -1.52 3.98 6.43
C SER A 195 -0.43 2.95 6.04
N HIS A 196 0.54 3.33 5.20
CA HIS A 196 1.72 2.52 4.91
C HIS A 196 2.61 2.35 6.15
N GLY A 197 2.80 3.43 6.93
CA GLY A 197 3.59 3.39 8.16
C GLY A 197 2.97 2.47 9.21
N ALA A 198 1.66 2.60 9.42
CA ALA A 198 0.90 1.72 10.32
C ALA A 198 0.95 0.25 9.84
N ASP A 199 0.80 0.03 8.53
CA ASP A 199 0.87 -1.30 7.94
C ASP A 199 2.22 -1.98 8.15
N LEU A 200 3.34 -1.31 7.82
CA LEU A 200 4.68 -1.89 8.03
C LEU A 200 5.03 -2.05 9.51
N ALA A 201 4.63 -1.11 10.37
CA ALA A 201 4.84 -1.24 11.80
C ALA A 201 4.13 -2.49 12.33
N GLN A 202 2.86 -2.70 11.95
CA GLN A 202 2.11 -3.89 12.34
C GLN A 202 2.68 -5.17 11.71
N TYR A 203 3.09 -5.11 10.45
CA TYR A 203 3.68 -6.25 9.74
C TYR A 203 4.98 -6.75 10.37
N ILE A 204 5.81 -5.84 10.91
CA ILE A 204 7.13 -6.16 11.47
C ILE A 204 7.05 -6.44 12.98
N VAL A 205 6.31 -5.62 13.72
CA VAL A 205 6.31 -5.60 15.20
C VAL A 205 5.11 -6.32 15.80
N GLY A 206 3.94 -6.19 15.19
CA GLY A 206 2.66 -6.68 15.68
C GLY A 206 1.62 -5.54 15.76
N ARG A 207 0.47 -5.82 16.31
CA ARG A 207 -0.69 -4.93 16.33
C ARG A 207 -0.45 -3.66 17.16
N ILE A 208 -0.81 -2.49 16.62
CA ILE A 208 -0.89 -1.22 17.35
C ILE A 208 -2.17 -1.27 18.19
N ALA A 209 -2.02 -1.03 19.50
CA ALA A 209 -3.10 -1.09 20.48
C ALA A 209 -3.69 0.29 20.79
N SER A 210 -2.87 1.33 20.89
CA SER A 210 -3.32 2.69 21.16
C SER A 210 -2.39 3.75 20.58
N VAL A 211 -2.94 4.93 20.32
CA VAL A 211 -2.24 6.06 19.71
C VAL A 211 -2.51 7.37 20.46
N SER A 212 -1.55 8.30 20.40
CA SER A 212 -1.71 9.70 20.76
C SER A 212 -1.08 10.56 19.67
N ALA A 213 -1.82 11.46 19.06
CA ALA A 213 -1.42 12.11 17.81
C ALA A 213 -1.66 13.61 17.79
N ILE A 214 -0.94 14.28 16.91
CA ILE A 214 -1.19 15.65 16.45
C ILE A 214 -1.24 15.66 14.93
N THR A 215 -2.05 16.55 14.36
CA THR A 215 -2.11 16.81 12.91
C THR A 215 -2.10 18.31 12.65
N ASP A 216 -1.67 18.71 11.45
CA ASP A 216 -1.75 20.10 11.02
C ASP A 216 -1.93 20.20 9.49
N THR A 217 -2.50 21.35 9.05
CA THR A 217 -2.68 21.69 7.64
C THR A 217 -1.91 22.98 7.36
N PHE A 218 -0.73 22.86 6.74
CA PHE A 218 0.15 24.01 6.48
C PHE A 218 -0.21 24.77 5.20
N ILE A 219 -0.75 24.08 4.19
CA ILE A 219 -1.18 24.68 2.92
C ILE A 219 -2.72 24.63 2.89
N THR A 220 -3.35 25.70 3.36
CA THR A 220 -4.80 25.78 3.58
C THR A 220 -5.61 26.08 2.32
N GLU A 221 -4.96 26.55 1.25
CA GLU A 221 -5.61 26.88 -0.01
C GLU A 221 -4.78 26.41 -1.20
N ARG A 222 -5.44 26.00 -2.29
CA ARG A 222 -4.79 25.60 -3.54
C ARG A 222 -5.57 26.07 -4.75
N PRO A 223 -4.88 26.31 -5.91
CA PRO A 223 -5.55 26.69 -7.14
C PRO A 223 -6.48 25.58 -7.65
N ILE A 224 -7.68 25.97 -8.06
CA ILE A 224 -8.66 25.08 -8.66
C ILE A 224 -8.21 24.75 -10.09
N PRO A 225 -8.11 23.46 -10.48
CA PRO A 225 -7.71 23.11 -11.82
C PRO A 225 -8.81 23.47 -12.84
N THR A 226 -8.43 24.12 -13.92
CA THR A 226 -9.28 24.37 -15.10
C THR A 226 -9.32 23.16 -16.03
N LYS A 227 -8.28 22.29 -15.96
CA LYS A 227 -8.22 21.01 -16.65
C LYS A 227 -7.68 19.93 -15.74
N MET A 228 -8.41 18.82 -15.68
CA MET A 228 -8.01 17.67 -14.87
C MET A 228 -6.83 16.94 -15.50
N GLY A 229 -5.87 16.59 -14.67
CA GLY A 229 -4.73 15.75 -15.03
C GLY A 229 -4.93 14.29 -14.67
N VAL A 230 -3.88 13.48 -14.84
CA VAL A 230 -3.84 12.06 -14.44
C VAL A 230 -2.80 11.86 -13.36
N GLY A 231 -3.20 11.31 -12.23
CA GLY A 231 -2.32 11.13 -11.08
C GLY A 231 -1.90 12.48 -10.46
N HIS A 232 -0.63 12.84 -10.58
CA HIS A 232 -0.05 14.10 -10.06
C HIS A 232 0.44 15.04 -11.17
N SER A 233 0.07 14.82 -12.43
CA SER A 233 0.59 15.58 -13.56
C SER A 233 -0.47 15.93 -14.61
N GLY A 234 -0.17 16.89 -15.47
CA GLY A 234 -1.02 17.26 -16.60
C GLY A 234 -2.23 18.14 -16.23
N PHE A 235 -2.23 18.75 -15.04
CA PHE A 235 -3.24 19.74 -14.64
C PHE A 235 -2.93 21.09 -15.25
N GLU A 236 -3.97 21.82 -15.62
CA GLU A 236 -3.90 23.27 -15.87
C GLU A 236 -4.62 23.98 -14.72
N ILE A 237 -3.96 24.94 -14.09
CA ILE A 237 -4.49 25.67 -12.94
C ILE A 237 -5.07 27.02 -13.37
N GLY A 238 -6.15 27.45 -12.70
CA GLY A 238 -6.75 28.76 -12.84
C GLY A 238 -6.28 29.73 -11.75
N ASP A 239 -6.88 30.92 -11.77
CA ASP A 239 -6.64 31.97 -10.75
C ASP A 239 -7.49 31.78 -9.50
N GLU A 240 -8.55 30.96 -9.56
CA GLU A 240 -9.40 30.65 -8.42
C GLU A 240 -8.72 29.67 -7.47
N VAL A 241 -8.88 29.90 -6.19
CA VAL A 241 -8.38 29.01 -5.11
C VAL A 241 -9.53 28.40 -4.33
N GLY A 242 -9.30 27.24 -3.78
CA GLY A 242 -10.24 26.56 -2.89
C GLY A 242 -9.54 26.03 -1.65
N GLU A 243 -10.32 25.76 -0.61
CA GLU A 243 -9.86 25.32 0.70
C GLU A 243 -9.34 23.88 0.68
N VAL A 244 -8.25 23.62 1.41
CA VAL A 244 -7.75 22.28 1.74
C VAL A 244 -8.36 21.87 3.08
N GLU A 245 -9.20 20.84 3.06
CA GLU A 245 -10.01 20.43 4.21
C GLU A 245 -9.32 19.45 5.15
N ASN A 246 -8.17 18.88 4.75
CA ASN A 246 -7.52 17.79 5.46
C ASN A 246 -6.01 18.01 5.66
N GLU A 247 -5.46 17.29 6.61
CA GLU A 247 -4.12 17.50 7.15
C GLU A 247 -2.98 17.17 6.17
N ASP A 248 -1.89 17.93 6.25
CA ASP A 248 -0.63 17.75 5.52
C ASP A 248 0.42 17.01 6.34
N TYR A 249 0.26 17.00 7.66
CA TYR A 249 1.22 16.47 8.62
C TYR A 249 0.52 15.69 9.72
N VAL A 250 1.16 14.61 10.16
CA VAL A 250 0.79 13.83 11.33
C VAL A 250 2.02 13.33 12.06
N ALA A 251 2.01 13.43 13.40
CA ALA A 251 2.97 12.73 14.26
C ALA A 251 2.20 12.04 15.38
N MET A 252 2.58 10.80 15.70
CA MET A 252 1.91 10.03 16.76
C MET A 252 2.87 9.18 17.58
N LEU A 253 2.52 9.00 18.83
CA LEU A 253 3.05 7.99 19.75
C LEU A 253 2.15 6.76 19.67
N VAL A 254 2.74 5.57 19.69
CA VAL A 254 2.00 4.32 19.61
C VAL A 254 2.42 3.34 20.70
N ARG A 255 1.47 2.49 21.11
CA ARG A 255 1.70 1.31 21.94
C ARG A 255 1.22 0.08 21.17
N PHE A 256 1.99 -1.00 21.22
CA PHE A 256 1.66 -2.27 20.62
C PHE A 256 1.12 -3.26 21.67
N ASP A 257 0.30 -4.21 21.24
CA ASP A 257 -0.25 -5.28 22.11
C ASP A 257 0.84 -6.05 22.87
N ASN A 258 2.02 -6.20 22.28
CA ASN A 258 3.18 -6.91 22.85
C ASN A 258 4.06 -6.07 23.77
N GLY A 259 3.65 -4.84 24.09
CA GLY A 259 4.34 -3.92 24.99
C GLY A 259 5.46 -3.08 24.34
N VAL A 260 5.71 -3.24 23.04
CA VAL A 260 6.58 -2.34 22.27
C VAL A 260 5.93 -0.96 22.20
N VAL A 261 6.75 0.10 22.20
CA VAL A 261 6.30 1.48 22.01
C VAL A 261 6.94 2.08 20.75
N GLY A 262 6.40 3.16 20.24
CA GLY A 262 7.00 3.77 19.05
C GLY A 262 6.49 5.15 18.70
N THR A 263 7.06 5.67 17.62
CA THR A 263 6.65 6.92 16.99
C THR A 263 6.42 6.69 15.50
N LEU A 264 5.32 7.24 14.98
CA LEU A 264 5.08 7.27 13.56
C LEU A 264 4.83 8.72 13.12
N GLU A 265 5.36 9.10 11.95
CA GLU A 265 5.30 10.47 11.43
C GLU A 265 5.08 10.45 9.91
N SER A 266 4.24 11.34 9.38
CA SER A 266 4.14 11.54 7.94
C SER A 266 3.90 12.99 7.57
N SER A 267 4.48 13.40 6.45
CA SER A 267 4.27 14.69 5.83
C SER A 267 4.24 14.56 4.32
N ARG A 268 3.33 15.29 3.67
CA ARG A 268 3.27 15.40 2.21
C ARG A 268 3.77 16.73 1.66
N VAL A 269 4.24 17.63 2.56
CA VAL A 269 4.62 19.01 2.22
C VAL A 269 6.02 19.41 2.68
N SER A 270 6.76 18.50 3.31
CA SER A 270 8.12 18.79 3.82
C SER A 270 9.13 18.84 2.69
N VAL A 271 9.71 20.02 2.46
CA VAL A 271 10.71 20.24 1.40
C VAL A 271 12.05 19.61 1.77
N GLY A 272 12.60 18.80 0.86
CA GLY A 272 13.90 18.14 1.01
C GLY A 272 13.83 16.65 0.72
N PRO A 273 13.26 15.82 1.62
CA PRO A 273 12.99 14.42 1.34
C PRO A 273 12.03 14.26 0.16
N ARG A 274 12.28 13.29 -0.73
CA ARG A 274 11.43 13.06 -1.89
C ARG A 274 10.35 12.01 -1.60
N ALA A 275 10.78 10.92 -0.99
CA ALA A 275 9.93 9.83 -0.51
C ALA A 275 10.70 9.11 0.62
N GLU A 276 11.13 9.85 1.63
CA GLU A 276 11.90 9.29 2.74
C GLU A 276 10.98 8.49 3.67
N TYR A 277 10.72 7.25 3.26
CA TYR A 277 10.00 6.29 4.07
C TYR A 277 11.00 5.40 4.80
N VAL A 278 11.05 5.54 6.11
CA VAL A 278 12.04 4.86 6.97
C VAL A 278 11.33 4.05 8.04
N VAL A 279 11.86 2.86 8.29
CA VAL A 279 11.47 1.99 9.40
C VAL A 279 12.72 1.64 10.20
N GLU A 280 12.70 1.91 11.50
CA GLU A 280 13.72 1.54 12.45
C GLU A 280 13.12 0.67 13.56
N VAL A 281 13.71 -0.49 13.80
CA VAL A 281 13.30 -1.42 14.86
C VAL A 281 14.46 -1.68 15.80
N TYR A 282 14.20 -1.53 17.10
CA TYR A 282 15.19 -1.67 18.17
C TYR A 282 14.79 -2.78 19.12
N GLY A 283 15.76 -3.59 19.50
CA GLY A 283 15.61 -4.64 20.51
C GLY A 283 16.79 -4.65 21.47
N THR A 284 16.73 -5.55 22.46
CA THR A 284 17.75 -5.67 23.50
C THR A 284 19.08 -6.25 23.00
N GLU A 285 19.10 -6.86 21.83
CA GLU A 285 20.26 -7.55 21.26
C GLU A 285 20.62 -7.07 19.84
N GLY A 286 19.92 -6.08 19.34
CA GLY A 286 20.20 -5.52 18.03
C GLY A 286 19.13 -4.57 17.52
N SER A 287 19.39 -4.03 16.33
CA SER A 287 18.51 -3.11 15.64
C SER A 287 18.63 -3.24 14.13
N ALA A 288 17.59 -2.82 13.42
CA ALA A 288 17.59 -2.77 11.96
C ALA A 288 16.93 -1.48 11.49
N ARG A 289 17.45 -0.90 10.40
CA ARG A 289 16.93 0.31 9.77
C ARG A 289 16.89 0.16 8.27
N TRP A 290 15.75 0.54 7.68
CA TRP A 290 15.54 0.60 6.23
C TRP A 290 15.06 1.99 5.82
N ASN A 291 15.48 2.44 4.62
CA ASN A 291 15.04 3.68 4.00
C ASN A 291 14.64 3.40 2.54
N PHE A 292 13.45 3.80 2.15
CA PHE A 292 12.93 3.60 0.79
C PHE A 292 13.76 4.29 -0.29
N GLU A 293 14.34 5.46 -0.02
CA GLU A 293 15.25 6.12 -0.97
C GLU A 293 16.55 5.32 -1.19
N ARG A 294 16.77 4.29 -0.35
CA ARG A 294 17.81 3.26 -0.46
C ARG A 294 17.21 1.86 -0.44
N LEU A 295 16.20 1.65 -1.26
CA LEU A 295 15.30 0.50 -1.26
C LEU A 295 15.98 -0.85 -1.03
N ASN A 296 17.17 -1.05 -1.64
CA ASN A 296 17.87 -2.33 -1.68
C ASN A 296 18.93 -2.48 -0.56
N GLU A 297 18.91 -1.62 0.43
CA GLU A 297 19.87 -1.63 1.55
C GLU A 297 19.12 -1.86 2.86
N LEU A 298 19.79 -2.53 3.81
CA LEU A 298 19.37 -2.64 5.20
C LEU A 298 20.56 -2.36 6.09
N GLU A 299 20.42 -1.45 7.04
CA GLU A 299 21.40 -1.25 8.11
C GLU A 299 21.02 -2.13 9.29
N VAL A 300 21.97 -2.98 9.74
CA VAL A 300 21.75 -3.95 10.83
C VAL A 300 22.89 -3.84 11.84
N CYS A 301 22.56 -3.82 13.11
CA CYS A 301 23.49 -3.97 14.21
C CYS A 301 23.03 -5.14 15.08
N LEU A 302 23.87 -6.16 15.26
CA LEU A 302 23.59 -7.32 16.09
C LEU A 302 24.60 -7.45 17.21
N GLY A 303 24.13 -7.87 18.38
CA GLY A 303 24.92 -7.95 19.60
C GLY A 303 24.99 -6.62 20.35
N VAL A 304 25.62 -6.65 21.53
CA VAL A 304 25.73 -5.51 22.46
C VAL A 304 27.15 -5.36 23.02
N ASP A 305 28.15 -5.97 22.37
CA ASP A 305 29.53 -6.02 22.91
C ASP A 305 30.26 -4.67 22.93
N GLY A 306 29.75 -3.66 22.20
CA GLY A 306 30.23 -2.29 22.24
C GLY A 306 31.70 -2.10 21.83
N GLY A 307 32.30 -3.06 21.11
CA GLY A 307 33.66 -2.94 20.60
C GLY A 307 33.85 -1.72 19.68
N ALA A 308 35.10 -1.28 19.48
CA ALA A 308 35.43 -0.06 18.74
C ALA A 308 34.83 0.00 17.30
N THR A 309 34.51 -1.13 16.73
CA THR A 309 33.90 -1.27 15.39
C THR A 309 32.43 -1.69 15.46
N HIS A 310 31.82 -1.76 16.64
CA HIS A 310 30.41 -2.12 16.82
C HIS A 310 29.51 -0.96 16.38
N GLY A 311 28.58 -1.25 15.49
CA GLY A 311 27.67 -0.26 14.93
C GLY A 311 26.88 -0.84 13.76
N TYR A 312 26.20 0.00 13.02
CA TYR A 312 25.45 -0.46 11.85
C TYR A 312 26.37 -0.99 10.75
N THR A 313 26.07 -2.19 10.31
CA THR A 313 26.58 -2.75 9.07
C THR A 313 25.51 -2.57 7.99
N ARG A 314 25.89 -1.96 6.87
CA ARG A 314 25.02 -1.84 5.70
C ARG A 314 25.11 -3.11 4.86
N ALA A 315 24.01 -3.80 4.77
CA ALA A 315 23.85 -5.00 3.93
C ALA A 315 23.06 -4.66 2.68
N MET A 316 23.48 -5.22 1.55
CA MET A 316 22.79 -5.09 0.26
C MET A 316 21.82 -6.26 0.06
N ALA A 317 20.68 -5.97 -0.59
CA ALA A 317 19.74 -7.00 -1.01
C ALA A 317 20.46 -8.09 -1.82
N ASN A 318 20.09 -9.34 -1.56
CA ASN A 318 20.77 -10.52 -2.09
C ASN A 318 19.79 -11.70 -2.19
N PRO A 319 20.19 -12.85 -2.79
CA PRO A 319 19.32 -13.99 -3.01
C PRO A 319 18.65 -14.59 -1.76
N ALA A 320 19.15 -14.33 -0.56
CA ALA A 320 18.53 -14.79 0.68
C ALA A 320 17.37 -13.90 1.15
N TRP A 321 17.12 -12.79 0.49
CA TRP A 321 16.12 -11.81 0.91
C TRP A 321 14.86 -11.86 0.05
N GLY A 322 13.81 -12.48 0.58
CA GLY A 322 12.49 -12.52 -0.07
C GLY A 322 12.53 -13.02 -1.52
N GLN A 323 11.98 -12.24 -2.43
CA GLN A 323 11.85 -12.57 -3.84
C GLN A 323 12.95 -11.93 -4.73
N TRP A 324 14.00 -11.37 -4.13
CA TRP A 324 15.02 -10.61 -4.84
C TRP A 324 15.67 -11.39 -6.00
N SER A 325 16.00 -12.68 -5.79
CA SER A 325 16.63 -13.52 -6.79
C SER A 325 15.79 -13.81 -8.04
N ARG A 326 14.49 -13.50 -8.00
CA ARG A 326 13.62 -13.64 -9.18
C ARG A 326 13.85 -12.53 -10.19
N PHE A 327 14.25 -11.37 -9.71
CA PHE A 327 14.41 -10.16 -10.51
C PHE A 327 15.86 -9.89 -10.88
N GLN A 328 16.80 -10.26 -10.01
CA GLN A 328 18.18 -9.86 -10.14
C GLN A 328 19.15 -11.07 -10.11
N PRO A 329 20.09 -11.15 -11.06
CA PRO A 329 21.02 -12.28 -11.17
C PRO A 329 22.23 -12.16 -10.26
N ALA A 330 22.57 -10.96 -9.76
CA ALA A 330 23.80 -10.70 -9.02
C ALA A 330 23.61 -9.66 -7.93
N ILE A 331 24.25 -9.86 -6.78
CA ILE A 331 24.28 -8.90 -5.66
C ILE A 331 24.78 -7.54 -6.15
N GLY A 332 24.11 -6.47 -5.72
CA GLY A 332 24.41 -5.10 -6.13
C GLY A 332 23.58 -4.58 -7.31
N THR A 333 22.85 -5.45 -8.01
CA THR A 333 21.78 -5.01 -8.92
C THR A 333 20.52 -4.69 -8.12
N SER A 334 19.73 -3.70 -8.54
CA SER A 334 18.64 -3.18 -7.75
C SER A 334 17.29 -3.65 -8.23
N MET A 335 16.38 -3.95 -7.30
CA MET A 335 14.94 -3.98 -7.56
C MET A 335 14.38 -2.56 -7.48
N GLY A 336 13.27 -2.30 -8.17
CA GLY A 336 12.56 -1.03 -8.18
C GLY A 336 11.14 -1.13 -7.65
N PHE A 337 10.43 0.00 -7.69
CA PHE A 337 9.03 0.09 -7.22
C PHE A 337 8.09 -0.85 -7.99
N ASP A 338 8.26 -0.93 -9.32
CA ASP A 338 7.45 -1.79 -10.17
C ASP A 338 7.63 -3.27 -9.84
N ASP A 339 8.87 -3.71 -9.48
CA ASP A 339 9.15 -5.11 -9.12
C ASP A 339 8.37 -5.54 -7.88
N MET A 340 8.22 -4.65 -6.88
CA MET A 340 7.42 -4.94 -5.70
C MET A 340 5.95 -5.19 -6.05
N LYS A 341 5.40 -4.44 -7.02
CA LYS A 341 4.04 -4.65 -7.52
C LYS A 341 3.89 -5.95 -8.31
N VAL A 342 4.95 -6.41 -8.98
CA VAL A 342 4.95 -7.75 -9.61
C VAL A 342 4.88 -8.85 -8.55
N VAL A 343 5.63 -8.72 -7.44
CA VAL A 343 5.54 -9.65 -6.31
C VAL A 343 4.12 -9.65 -5.71
N GLU A 344 3.52 -8.49 -5.55
CA GLU A 344 2.17 -8.34 -5.02
C GLU A 344 1.12 -9.00 -5.93
N ALA A 345 1.19 -8.76 -7.24
CA ALA A 345 0.35 -9.42 -8.23
C ALA A 345 0.51 -10.95 -8.21
N ALA A 346 1.75 -11.44 -8.10
CA ALA A 346 2.02 -12.87 -8.01
C ALA A 346 1.43 -13.49 -6.74
N GLN A 347 1.57 -12.85 -5.58
CA GLN A 347 0.96 -13.33 -4.33
C GLN A 347 -0.57 -13.29 -4.37
N PHE A 348 -1.16 -12.29 -5.01
CA PHE A 348 -2.61 -12.25 -5.22
C PHE A 348 -3.06 -13.42 -6.09
N ILE A 349 -2.40 -13.67 -7.23
CA ILE A 349 -2.69 -14.80 -8.11
C ILE A 349 -2.51 -16.12 -7.36
N GLU A 350 -1.41 -16.30 -6.62
CA GLU A 350 -1.17 -17.50 -5.81
C GLU A 350 -2.28 -17.72 -4.77
N SER A 351 -2.72 -16.63 -4.13
CA SER A 351 -3.84 -16.68 -3.17
C SER A 351 -5.12 -17.18 -3.85
N VAL A 352 -5.42 -16.68 -5.04
CA VAL A 352 -6.59 -17.11 -5.85
C VAL A 352 -6.49 -18.57 -6.28
N LEU A 353 -5.30 -19.01 -6.73
CA LEU A 353 -5.08 -20.38 -7.18
C LEU A 353 -5.17 -21.41 -6.06
N THR A 354 -4.73 -21.04 -4.87
CA THR A 354 -4.66 -21.94 -3.71
C THR A 354 -5.84 -21.82 -2.77
N GLY A 355 -6.64 -20.77 -2.88
CA GLY A 355 -7.70 -20.43 -1.92
C GLY A 355 -7.16 -19.98 -0.55
N LYS A 356 -5.85 -19.72 -0.43
CA LYS A 356 -5.21 -19.28 0.82
C LYS A 356 -4.90 -17.78 0.75
N GLN A 357 -5.23 -17.04 1.78
CA GLN A 357 -4.88 -15.63 1.88
C GLN A 357 -3.37 -15.48 2.15
N LEU A 358 -2.59 -15.14 1.13
CA LEU A 358 -1.14 -14.92 1.18
C LEU A 358 -0.78 -13.44 1.01
N ALA A 359 -1.46 -12.75 0.11
CA ALA A 359 -1.31 -11.31 -0.11
C ALA A 359 -1.86 -10.51 1.08
N PRO A 360 -1.42 -9.25 1.31
CA PRO A 360 -2.05 -8.35 2.27
C PRO A 360 -3.57 -8.31 2.05
N SER A 361 -4.34 -8.68 3.07
CA SER A 361 -5.79 -8.90 2.96
C SER A 361 -6.60 -7.62 3.16
N ALA A 362 -7.89 -7.68 2.85
CA ALA A 362 -8.84 -6.63 3.24
C ALA A 362 -8.88 -6.46 4.77
N ALA A 363 -8.68 -7.53 5.57
CA ALA A 363 -8.58 -7.42 7.02
C ALA A 363 -7.31 -6.67 7.47
N ASP A 364 -6.17 -6.84 6.77
CA ASP A 364 -4.97 -6.04 7.04
C ASP A 364 -5.23 -4.55 6.77
N ALA A 365 -5.92 -4.22 5.69
CA ALA A 365 -6.28 -2.85 5.36
C ALA A 365 -7.27 -2.24 6.36
N TRP A 366 -8.21 -3.03 6.85
CA TRP A 366 -9.09 -2.59 7.93
C TRP A 366 -8.30 -2.35 9.22
N CYS A 367 -7.31 -3.17 9.57
CA CYS A 367 -6.41 -2.89 10.70
C CYS A 367 -5.67 -1.55 10.56
N ALA A 368 -5.15 -1.23 9.38
CA ALA A 368 -4.51 0.05 9.13
C ALA A 368 -5.51 1.21 9.23
N ALA A 369 -6.71 1.04 8.70
CA ALA A 369 -7.76 2.06 8.77
C ALA A 369 -8.24 2.34 10.21
N GLU A 370 -8.26 1.34 11.10
CA GLU A 370 -8.58 1.54 12.52
C GLU A 370 -7.48 2.36 13.23
N VAL A 371 -6.21 2.19 12.84
CA VAL A 371 -5.12 3.06 13.32
C VAL A 371 -5.32 4.48 12.82
N ASP A 372 -5.67 4.66 11.55
CA ASP A 372 -5.94 5.98 10.96
C ASP A 372 -7.12 6.68 11.66
N GLU A 373 -8.21 5.96 11.94
CA GLU A 373 -9.40 6.49 12.65
C GLU A 373 -9.04 6.93 14.07
N ALA A 374 -8.34 6.09 14.83
CA ALA A 374 -7.88 6.41 16.18
C ALA A 374 -6.90 7.60 16.19
N THR A 375 -6.08 7.74 15.14
CA THR A 375 -5.14 8.85 14.96
C THR A 375 -5.87 10.17 14.76
N VAL A 376 -6.88 10.20 13.89
CA VAL A 376 -7.71 11.39 13.64
C VAL A 376 -8.48 11.79 14.89
N ALA A 377 -9.08 10.84 15.60
CA ALA A 377 -9.79 11.08 16.86
C ALA A 377 -8.86 11.66 17.93
N SER A 378 -7.67 11.06 18.09
CA SER A 378 -6.66 11.53 19.05
C SER A 378 -6.17 12.94 18.75
N ALA A 379 -5.94 13.27 17.48
CA ALA A 379 -5.53 14.60 17.07
C ALA A 379 -6.63 15.65 17.34
N ALA A 380 -7.91 15.27 17.30
CA ALA A 380 -9.03 16.16 17.54
C ALA A 380 -9.22 16.52 19.02
N ASP A 381 -8.95 15.61 19.95
CA ASP A 381 -9.20 15.82 21.39
C ASP A 381 -7.93 15.82 22.27
N GLY A 382 -6.77 15.49 21.70
CA GLY A 382 -5.48 15.44 22.39
C GLY A 382 -5.34 14.28 23.39
N GLN A 383 -6.19 13.25 23.31
CA GLN A 383 -6.19 12.11 24.21
C GLN A 383 -5.57 10.87 23.54
N TRP A 384 -5.20 9.89 24.37
CA TRP A 384 -4.90 8.54 23.88
C TRP A 384 -6.18 7.85 23.44
N HIS A 385 -6.17 7.27 22.25
CA HIS A 385 -7.25 6.45 21.73
C HIS A 385 -6.81 5.01 21.53
N GLU A 386 -7.66 4.08 21.98
CA GLU A 386 -7.49 2.66 21.69
C GLU A 386 -7.82 2.39 20.22
N VAL A 387 -7.00 1.57 19.58
CA VAL A 387 -7.24 1.09 18.21
C VAL A 387 -8.20 -0.09 18.27
N ALA A 388 -9.30 -0.01 17.55
CA ALA A 388 -10.29 -1.08 17.55
C ALA A 388 -9.68 -2.40 17.03
N ARG A 389 -10.00 -3.49 17.73
CA ARG A 389 -9.49 -4.81 17.39
C ARG A 389 -10.25 -5.38 16.19
N VAL A 390 -9.51 -5.68 15.14
CA VAL A 390 -10.06 -6.33 13.96
C VAL A 390 -10.04 -7.84 14.14
N GLU A 391 -11.20 -8.45 13.97
CA GLU A 391 -11.33 -9.89 13.84
C GLU A 391 -11.44 -10.22 12.35
N GLY A 392 -10.52 -11.02 11.82
CA GLY A 392 -10.48 -11.36 10.41
C GLY A 392 -9.20 -12.05 9.98
N ASN A 393 -9.12 -12.40 8.72
CA ASN A 393 -7.99 -13.15 8.15
C ASN A 393 -6.78 -12.24 7.83
N THR A 394 -6.18 -11.65 8.88
CA THR A 394 -4.96 -10.86 8.73
C THR A 394 -3.77 -11.70 8.32
N THR A 395 -2.80 -11.09 7.63
CA THR A 395 -1.58 -11.77 7.15
C THR A 395 -0.33 -11.33 7.89
N PHE A 396 -0.37 -10.27 8.67
CA PHE A 396 0.79 -9.83 9.45
C PHE A 396 1.06 -10.70 10.69
N ASP A 397 0.08 -11.45 11.17
CA ASP A 397 0.25 -12.40 12.28
C ASP A 397 0.82 -13.77 11.84
N LYS A 398 0.94 -14.03 10.52
CA LYS A 398 1.37 -15.32 9.94
C LYS A 398 2.87 -15.42 9.68
#